data_1517c965185d8a721999944a8d4e9a85
#
_entry.id   1517c965185d8a721999944a8d4e9a85
#
_cell.length_a   1.000
_cell.length_b   1.000
_cell.length_c   1.000
_cell.angle_alpha   90.00
_cell.angle_beta   90.00
_cell.angle_gamma   90.00
#
_symmetry.space_group_name_H-M   'P 1'
#
loop_
_entity.id
_entity.type
_entity.pdbx_description
1 polymer ?
#
loop_
_entity_poly.entity_id
_entity_poly.type
_entity_poly.pdbx_seq_one_letter_code
_entity_poly.pdbx_strand_id
1 'polypeptide(L)'
;MSADGNTLYGAVINGFIFKSTDGGSNWDQVGSQQNWRALATSQSGQKAVAAPYGGTLYVSIDSGSTWTPRESARKWSSVSISDDGTVMVATVAGGGVYVSRDSGVAWDPIAGIERRTWNSVSCDARCAYFAITSVSGNLALFRLDGAAIFNGLSNSKWSTVTLNSLGDQIIAGAQSGALRTSVNSGSTWSQRTRIAN
;
A
#
# COMPACT_ATOMS: atom_id res chain seq x y z
N MET A 1 3.81 -0.39 -10.64
CA MET A 1 4.09 -0.11 -12.07
C MET A 1 3.18 0.98 -12.56
N SER A 2 3.59 1.72 -13.60
CA SER A 2 2.72 2.68 -14.30
C SER A 2 1.56 1.97 -15.00
N ALA A 3 0.52 2.74 -15.38
CA ALA A 3 -0.68 2.18 -16.02
C ALA A 3 -0.39 1.57 -17.41
N ASP A 4 0.58 2.13 -18.13
CA ASP A 4 1.02 1.63 -19.44
C ASP A 4 1.95 0.42 -19.33
N GLY A 5 2.35 0.03 -18.12
CA GLY A 5 3.26 -1.07 -17.86
C GLY A 5 4.74 -0.81 -18.21
N ASN A 6 5.08 0.38 -18.71
CA ASN A 6 6.45 0.68 -19.14
C ASN A 6 7.36 1.01 -17.95
N THR A 7 6.86 1.80 -16.99
CA THR A 7 7.64 2.16 -15.78
C THR A 7 7.35 1.19 -14.65
N LEU A 8 8.37 0.46 -14.24
CA LEU A 8 8.34 -0.49 -13.13
C LEU A 8 9.32 -0.06 -12.05
N TYR A 9 8.95 -0.28 -10.80
CA TYR A 9 9.86 -0.16 -9.66
C TYR A 9 9.91 -1.48 -8.90
N GLY A 10 11.10 -1.87 -8.48
CA GLY A 10 11.36 -3.01 -7.61
C GLY A 10 12.25 -2.61 -6.44
N ALA A 11 11.97 -3.12 -5.25
CA ALA A 11 12.78 -2.85 -4.08
C ALA A 11 13.28 -4.17 -3.46
N VAL A 12 14.56 -4.24 -3.14
CA VAL A 12 15.21 -5.43 -2.60
C VAL A 12 15.42 -5.27 -1.10
N ILE A 13 15.02 -6.26 -0.32
CA ILE A 13 15.22 -6.26 1.14
C ILE A 13 16.73 -6.17 1.44
N ASN A 14 17.12 -5.22 2.31
CA ASN A 14 18.52 -4.91 2.60
C ASN A 14 19.35 -4.54 1.36
N GLY A 15 18.68 -4.09 0.29
CA GLY A 15 19.27 -3.72 -0.98
C GLY A 15 18.79 -2.36 -1.47
N PHE A 16 18.70 -2.21 -2.78
CA PHE A 16 18.40 -0.96 -3.46
C PHE A 16 17.00 -0.94 -4.06
N ILE A 17 16.56 0.22 -4.51
CA ILE A 17 15.43 0.37 -5.43
C ILE A 17 15.97 0.31 -6.85
N PHE A 18 15.27 -0.41 -7.70
CA PHE A 18 15.53 -0.51 -9.13
C PHE A 18 14.33 0.02 -9.90
N LYS A 19 14.58 0.60 -11.06
CA LYS A 19 13.59 1.11 -11.99
C LYS A 19 13.83 0.56 -13.39
N SER A 20 12.75 0.19 -14.05
CA SER A 20 12.72 -0.07 -15.49
C SER A 20 11.82 0.99 -16.17
N THR A 21 12.12 1.34 -17.41
CA THR A 21 11.30 2.23 -18.26
C THR A 21 10.90 1.56 -19.58
N ASP A 22 11.17 0.27 -19.71
CA ASP A 22 10.98 -0.55 -20.92
C ASP A 22 10.23 -1.86 -20.64
N GLY A 23 9.28 -1.81 -19.69
CA GLY A 23 8.46 -2.97 -19.35
C GLY A 23 9.21 -4.10 -18.65
N GLY A 24 10.34 -3.78 -18.00
CA GLY A 24 11.15 -4.76 -17.25
C GLY A 24 12.29 -5.38 -18.01
N SER A 25 12.57 -4.94 -19.25
CA SER A 25 13.67 -5.48 -20.06
C SER A 25 15.04 -5.06 -19.50
N ASN A 26 15.17 -3.82 -19.06
CA ASN A 26 16.36 -3.30 -18.40
C ASN A 26 16.01 -2.63 -17.06
N TRP A 27 16.96 -2.66 -16.13
CA TRP A 27 16.76 -2.14 -14.78
C TRP A 27 17.96 -1.30 -14.34
N ASP A 28 17.68 -0.06 -13.90
CA ASP A 28 18.65 0.86 -13.33
C ASP A 28 18.49 0.95 -11.82
N GLN A 29 19.58 1.01 -11.08
CA GLN A 29 19.58 1.28 -9.65
C GLN A 29 19.31 2.77 -9.41
N VAL A 30 18.23 3.11 -8.67
CA VAL A 30 17.78 4.50 -8.49
C VAL A 30 17.63 4.93 -7.03
N GLY A 31 17.76 4.04 -6.06
CA GLY A 31 17.58 4.35 -4.64
C GLY A 31 18.77 3.92 -3.80
N SER A 32 18.78 4.36 -2.54
CA SER A 32 19.79 3.97 -1.56
C SER A 32 19.54 2.56 -1.01
N GLN A 33 20.55 1.99 -0.36
CA GLN A 33 20.41 0.70 0.32
C GLN A 33 19.62 0.87 1.63
N GLN A 34 18.52 0.14 1.77
CA GLN A 34 17.66 0.12 2.95
C GLN A 34 17.01 -1.25 3.13
N ASN A 35 16.43 -1.48 4.30
CA ASN A 35 15.58 -2.65 4.53
C ASN A 35 14.16 -2.42 3.96
N TRP A 36 14.05 -2.35 2.63
CA TRP A 36 12.82 -2.05 1.93
C TRP A 36 11.73 -3.10 2.21
N ARG A 37 10.52 -2.64 2.46
CA ARG A 37 9.36 -3.47 2.78
C ARG A 37 8.21 -3.30 1.80
N ALA A 38 7.97 -2.09 1.33
CA ALA A 38 6.90 -1.77 0.40
C ALA A 38 7.29 -0.63 -0.53
N LEU A 39 6.68 -0.60 -1.70
CA LEU A 39 6.84 0.43 -2.72
C LEU A 39 5.55 0.57 -3.49
N ALA A 40 5.14 1.81 -3.77
CA ALA A 40 4.01 2.14 -4.63
C ALA A 40 4.36 3.30 -5.56
N THR A 41 3.71 3.33 -6.72
CA THR A 41 3.90 4.40 -7.72
C THR A 41 2.57 4.87 -8.27
N SER A 42 2.50 6.15 -8.64
CA SER A 42 1.37 6.76 -9.34
C SER A 42 1.14 6.10 -10.71
N GLN A 43 -0.04 6.36 -11.29
CA GLN A 43 -0.43 5.81 -12.59
C GLN A 43 0.57 6.18 -13.70
N SER A 44 1.15 7.38 -13.65
CA SER A 44 2.18 7.82 -14.61
C SER A 44 3.57 7.24 -14.36
N GLY A 45 3.83 6.63 -13.21
CA GLY A 45 5.17 6.25 -12.79
C GLY A 45 6.06 7.42 -12.32
N GLN A 46 5.56 8.67 -12.38
CA GLN A 46 6.36 9.85 -12.04
C GLN A 46 6.58 10.00 -10.54
N LYS A 47 5.54 9.73 -9.74
CA LYS A 47 5.63 9.81 -8.28
C LYS A 47 5.68 8.41 -7.68
N ALA A 48 6.53 8.23 -6.70
CA ALA A 48 6.68 6.94 -6.02
C ALA A 48 6.97 7.14 -4.53
N VAL A 49 6.54 6.19 -3.72
CA VAL A 49 6.82 6.13 -2.29
C VAL A 49 7.38 4.76 -1.93
N ALA A 50 8.46 4.74 -1.17
CA ALA A 50 9.12 3.52 -0.69
C ALA A 50 9.24 3.54 0.84
N ALA A 51 8.95 2.41 1.44
CA ALA A 51 8.87 2.24 2.89
C ALA A 51 9.87 1.19 3.37
N PRO A 52 10.93 1.58 4.08
CA PRO A 52 11.82 0.64 4.75
C PRO A 52 11.27 0.26 6.12
N TYR A 53 11.56 -0.95 6.56
CA TYR A 53 11.27 -1.40 7.92
C TYR A 53 12.31 -0.85 8.90
N GLY A 54 11.91 0.11 9.74
CA GLY A 54 12.80 0.74 10.73
C GLY A 54 13.49 2.01 10.27
N GLY A 55 13.17 2.52 9.06
CA GLY A 55 13.68 3.80 8.53
C GLY A 55 12.58 4.83 8.30
N THR A 56 12.93 5.95 7.66
CA THR A 56 12.01 6.98 7.18
C THR A 56 11.33 6.53 5.89
N LEU A 57 10.17 7.10 5.53
CA LEU A 57 9.64 6.97 4.17
C LEU A 57 10.57 7.69 3.18
N TYR A 58 10.62 7.21 1.95
CA TYR A 58 11.30 7.88 0.84
C TYR A 58 10.30 8.17 -0.27
N VAL A 59 10.31 9.38 -0.78
CA VAL A 59 9.39 9.84 -1.83
C VAL A 59 10.20 10.37 -2.99
N SER A 60 9.81 9.97 -4.19
CA SER A 60 10.27 10.54 -5.46
C SER A 60 9.09 11.21 -6.17
N ILE A 61 9.31 12.38 -6.77
CA ILE A 61 8.34 13.11 -7.60
C ILE A 61 8.86 13.35 -9.02
N ASP A 62 10.01 12.78 -9.34
CA ASP A 62 10.79 12.98 -10.57
C ASP A 62 11.12 11.65 -11.27
N SER A 63 10.17 10.74 -11.25
CA SER A 63 10.31 9.41 -11.88
C SER A 63 11.46 8.59 -11.30
N GLY A 64 11.71 8.70 -9.99
CA GLY A 64 12.74 7.91 -9.31
C GLY A 64 14.16 8.43 -9.46
N SER A 65 14.35 9.62 -10.08
CA SER A 65 15.69 10.23 -10.25
C SER A 65 16.26 10.67 -8.91
N THR A 66 15.42 11.20 -8.03
CA THR A 66 15.80 11.52 -6.65
C THR A 66 14.80 10.92 -5.65
N TRP A 67 15.30 10.57 -4.47
CA TRP A 67 14.50 10.03 -3.37
C TRP A 67 14.73 10.84 -2.11
N THR A 68 13.71 11.54 -1.66
CA THR A 68 13.77 12.41 -0.48
C THR A 68 13.23 11.69 0.74
N PRO A 69 14.00 11.61 1.85
CA PRO A 69 13.49 11.04 3.10
C PRO A 69 12.38 11.94 3.67
N ARG A 70 11.30 11.30 4.11
CA ARG A 70 10.10 11.94 4.67
C ARG A 70 9.68 11.22 5.92
N GLU A 71 9.03 11.93 6.83
CA GLU A 71 8.49 11.41 8.08
C GLU A 71 9.59 10.82 9.00
N SER A 72 9.22 10.41 10.20
CA SER A 72 10.13 9.81 11.17
C SER A 72 10.33 8.31 10.92
N ALA A 73 11.43 7.76 11.44
CA ALA A 73 11.72 6.34 11.34
C ALA A 73 10.69 5.51 12.09
N ARG A 74 10.07 4.56 11.41
CA ARG A 74 9.07 3.63 11.96
C ARG A 74 9.23 2.25 11.32
N LYS A 75 8.54 1.26 11.89
CA LYS A 75 8.39 -0.06 11.28
C LYS A 75 7.33 -0.01 10.18
N TRP A 76 7.60 0.75 9.12
CA TRP A 76 6.69 0.84 7.98
C TRP A 76 6.46 -0.54 7.39
N SER A 77 5.20 -0.87 7.08
CA SER A 77 4.82 -2.22 6.65
C SER A 77 4.21 -2.28 5.26
N SER A 78 3.50 -1.22 4.85
CA SER A 78 2.90 -1.14 3.52
C SER A 78 2.62 0.31 3.15
N VAL A 79 2.58 0.60 1.85
CA VAL A 79 2.23 1.91 1.28
C VAL A 79 1.30 1.75 0.09
N SER A 80 0.45 2.74 -0.12
CA SER A 80 -0.39 2.89 -1.32
C SER A 80 -0.41 4.35 -1.75
N ILE A 81 -0.71 4.62 -3.01
CA ILE A 81 -0.67 5.95 -3.61
C ILE A 81 -1.83 6.11 -4.59
N SER A 82 -2.40 7.31 -4.66
CA SER A 82 -3.42 7.67 -5.67
C SER A 82 -2.84 7.69 -7.09
N ASP A 83 -3.71 7.58 -8.09
CA ASP A 83 -3.31 7.57 -9.50
C ASP A 83 -2.52 8.83 -9.90
N ASP A 84 -2.89 10.00 -9.37
CA ASP A 84 -2.19 11.27 -9.59
C ASP A 84 -0.97 11.48 -8.68
N GLY A 85 -0.78 10.58 -7.72
CA GLY A 85 0.32 10.62 -6.75
C GLY A 85 0.23 11.76 -5.73
N THR A 86 -0.94 12.40 -5.55
CA THR A 86 -1.11 13.47 -4.55
C THR A 86 -1.39 12.92 -3.16
N VAL A 87 -2.13 11.83 -3.08
CA VAL A 87 -2.47 11.17 -1.82
C VAL A 87 -1.67 9.88 -1.66
N MET A 88 -1.06 9.71 -0.50
CA MET A 88 -0.32 8.51 -0.14
C MET A 88 -0.77 8.02 1.24
N VAL A 89 -0.91 6.72 1.41
CA VAL A 89 -1.26 6.09 2.69
C VAL A 89 -0.17 5.11 3.08
N ALA A 90 0.26 5.14 4.34
CA ALA A 90 1.30 4.27 4.87
C ALA A 90 0.87 3.64 6.20
N THR A 91 1.15 2.37 6.39
CA THR A 91 0.86 1.63 7.62
C THR A 91 2.13 1.30 8.39
N VAL A 92 1.99 1.21 9.72
CA VAL A 92 3.10 0.88 10.64
C VAL A 92 2.78 -0.44 11.36
N ALA A 93 3.71 -1.38 11.32
CA ALA A 93 3.60 -2.64 12.07
C ALA A 93 3.67 -2.36 13.59
N GLY A 94 2.58 -2.65 14.31
CA GLY A 94 2.41 -2.31 15.72
C GLY A 94 2.10 -0.83 15.97
N GLY A 95 1.71 -0.09 14.91
CA GLY A 95 1.43 1.34 14.95
C GLY A 95 0.12 1.73 14.30
N GLY A 96 0.02 3.01 13.95
CA GLY A 96 -1.12 3.61 13.26
C GLY A 96 -1.00 3.57 11.74
N VAL A 97 -1.90 4.33 11.11
CA VAL A 97 -1.94 4.60 9.67
C VAL A 97 -1.68 6.08 9.47
N TYR A 98 -0.90 6.42 8.46
CA TYR A 98 -0.51 7.78 8.13
C TYR A 98 -0.94 8.12 6.71
N VAL A 99 -1.26 9.39 6.49
CA VAL A 99 -1.64 9.92 5.17
C VAL A 99 -0.83 11.16 4.85
N SER A 100 -0.41 11.25 3.60
CA SER A 100 0.03 12.48 2.97
C SER A 100 -1.02 12.91 1.94
N ARG A 101 -1.29 14.24 1.83
CA ARG A 101 -2.20 14.83 0.85
C ARG A 101 -1.51 15.81 -0.08
N ASP A 102 -0.19 15.87 -0.03
CA ASP A 102 0.68 16.82 -0.69
C ASP A 102 1.88 16.15 -1.39
N SER A 103 1.64 14.98 -1.99
CA SER A 103 2.64 14.18 -2.70
C SER A 103 3.82 13.75 -1.81
N GLY A 104 3.54 13.44 -0.54
CA GLY A 104 4.50 12.88 0.40
C GLY A 104 5.37 13.91 1.12
N VAL A 105 5.06 15.22 1.04
CA VAL A 105 5.81 16.26 1.74
C VAL A 105 5.55 16.23 3.25
N ALA A 106 4.27 16.22 3.65
CA ALA A 106 3.85 16.10 5.04
C ALA A 106 3.01 14.84 5.24
N TRP A 107 3.07 14.27 6.44
CA TRP A 107 2.37 13.04 6.81
C TRP A 107 1.68 13.21 8.15
N ASP A 108 0.36 12.98 8.18
CA ASP A 108 -0.47 13.06 9.38
C ASP A 108 -0.95 11.67 9.79
N PRO A 109 -1.01 11.37 11.10
CA PRO A 109 -1.66 10.16 11.55
C PRO A 109 -3.18 10.25 11.30
N ILE A 110 -3.77 9.19 10.79
CA ILE A 110 -5.23 9.11 10.65
C ILE A 110 -5.83 8.76 12.02
N ALA A 111 -6.64 9.67 12.56
CA ALA A 111 -7.33 9.47 13.83
C ALA A 111 -8.39 8.38 13.73
N GLY A 112 -8.74 7.75 14.85
CA GLY A 112 -9.82 6.75 14.93
C GLY A 112 -9.43 5.35 14.47
N ILE A 113 -8.26 5.16 13.86
CA ILE A 113 -7.76 3.83 13.49
C ILE A 113 -6.89 3.28 14.62
N GLU A 114 -7.29 2.14 15.17
CA GLU A 114 -6.55 1.48 16.25
C GLU A 114 -5.13 1.08 15.81
N ARG A 115 -4.20 1.13 16.76
CA ARG A 115 -2.84 0.64 16.55
C ARG A 115 -2.85 -0.89 16.51
N ARG A 116 -2.38 -1.46 15.39
CA ARG A 116 -2.31 -2.92 15.18
C ARG A 116 -1.05 -3.28 14.40
N THR A 117 -0.75 -4.56 14.30
CA THR A 117 0.31 -5.04 13.39
C THR A 117 -0.25 -5.07 11.96
N TRP A 118 -0.40 -3.86 11.38
CA TRP A 118 -0.83 -3.68 9.99
C TRP A 118 0.24 -4.23 9.05
N ASN A 119 -0.16 -4.88 7.97
CA ASN A 119 0.75 -5.53 7.03
C ASN A 119 0.46 -5.25 5.56
N SER A 120 -0.73 -4.77 5.22
CA SER A 120 -1.07 -4.38 3.84
C SER A 120 -2.04 -3.21 3.84
N VAL A 121 -1.87 -2.31 2.87
CA VAL A 121 -2.81 -1.23 2.54
C VAL A 121 -2.96 -1.14 1.03
N SER A 122 -4.17 -0.90 0.59
CA SER A 122 -4.50 -0.57 -0.81
C SER A 122 -5.59 0.48 -0.82
N CYS A 123 -5.49 1.47 -1.71
CA CYS A 123 -6.51 2.49 -1.88
C CYS A 123 -7.09 2.47 -3.31
N ASP A 124 -8.25 3.10 -3.48
CA ASP A 124 -8.84 3.39 -4.78
C ASP A 124 -8.02 4.43 -5.55
N ALA A 125 -8.40 4.74 -6.79
CA ALA A 125 -7.67 5.66 -7.68
C ALA A 125 -7.37 7.03 -7.07
N ARG A 126 -8.24 7.53 -6.18
CA ARG A 126 -8.08 8.82 -5.51
C ARG A 126 -7.59 8.71 -4.07
N CYS A 127 -7.40 7.49 -3.56
CA CYS A 127 -7.24 7.18 -2.14
C CYS A 127 -8.33 7.82 -1.26
N ALA A 128 -9.56 8.00 -1.79
CA ALA A 128 -10.72 8.43 -1.01
C ALA A 128 -11.17 7.32 -0.03
N TYR A 129 -10.94 6.08 -0.44
CA TYR A 129 -11.17 4.87 0.34
C TYR A 129 -9.91 4.02 0.35
N PHE A 130 -9.64 3.37 1.47
CA PHE A 130 -8.54 2.43 1.58
C PHE A 130 -8.89 1.23 2.46
N ALA A 131 -8.42 0.07 2.06
CA ALA A 131 -8.52 -1.15 2.85
C ALA A 131 -7.18 -1.46 3.50
N ILE A 132 -7.21 -1.96 4.73
CA ILE A 132 -6.03 -2.40 5.48
C ILE A 132 -6.26 -3.76 6.09
N THR A 133 -5.19 -4.53 6.19
CA THR A 133 -5.20 -5.82 6.87
C THR A 133 -4.15 -5.87 7.98
N SER A 134 -4.43 -6.71 8.99
CA SER A 134 -3.47 -7.00 10.05
C SER A 134 -3.23 -8.50 10.22
N VAL A 135 -2.03 -8.87 10.63
CA VAL A 135 -1.68 -10.27 10.96
C VAL A 135 -2.47 -10.81 12.15
N SER A 136 -3.04 -9.94 12.98
CA SER A 136 -3.91 -10.30 14.11
C SER A 136 -5.36 -10.58 13.72
N GLY A 137 -5.67 -10.61 12.41
CA GLY A 137 -6.94 -11.07 11.91
C GLY A 137 -7.96 -10.00 11.55
N ASN A 138 -7.56 -8.75 11.36
CA ASN A 138 -8.48 -7.68 10.96
C ASN A 138 -8.33 -7.34 9.48
N LEU A 139 -9.46 -7.25 8.78
CA LEU A 139 -9.62 -6.60 7.48
C LEU A 139 -10.62 -5.48 7.67
N ALA A 140 -10.25 -4.26 7.32
CA ALA A 140 -11.09 -3.08 7.49
C ALA A 140 -10.99 -2.15 6.28
N LEU A 141 -12.09 -1.45 5.99
CA LEU A 141 -12.19 -0.43 4.96
C LEU A 141 -12.52 0.90 5.62
N PHE A 142 -11.79 1.93 5.25
CA PHE A 142 -11.91 3.28 5.78
C PHE A 142 -12.04 4.31 4.67
N ARG A 143 -12.67 5.43 5.01
CA ARG A 143 -12.52 6.68 4.27
C ARG A 143 -11.20 7.35 4.66
N LEU A 144 -10.72 8.25 3.82
CA LEU A 144 -9.47 8.96 4.08
C LEU A 144 -9.49 9.84 5.34
N ASP A 145 -10.68 10.21 5.83
CA ASP A 145 -10.87 10.93 7.10
C ASP A 145 -10.79 10.02 8.35
N GLY A 146 -10.63 8.71 8.15
CA GLY A 146 -10.56 7.71 9.22
C GLY A 146 -11.91 7.10 9.60
N ALA A 147 -13.00 7.55 8.97
CA ALA A 147 -14.31 6.95 9.22
C ALA A 147 -14.35 5.50 8.70
N ALA A 148 -14.65 4.56 9.58
CA ALA A 148 -14.79 3.16 9.22
C ALA A 148 -16.04 2.94 8.38
N ILE A 149 -15.88 2.31 7.20
CA ILE A 149 -16.97 1.84 6.34
C ILE A 149 -17.30 0.40 6.69
N PHE A 150 -16.25 -0.40 6.85
CA PHE A 150 -16.32 -1.80 7.23
C PHE A 150 -15.19 -2.12 8.19
N ASN A 151 -15.51 -2.78 9.29
CA ASN A 151 -14.55 -3.23 10.28
C ASN A 151 -15.02 -4.57 10.83
N GLY A 152 -14.62 -5.68 10.21
CA GLY A 152 -15.21 -6.90 10.71
C GLY A 152 -14.95 -8.24 10.05
N LEU A 153 -14.01 -8.44 9.14
CA LEU A 153 -13.55 -9.83 8.91
C LEU A 153 -12.44 -10.14 9.91
N SER A 154 -12.84 -10.65 11.05
CA SER A 154 -11.95 -11.23 12.06
C SER A 154 -11.73 -12.73 11.78
N ASN A 155 -10.73 -13.33 12.44
CA ASN A 155 -10.42 -14.77 12.45
C ASN A 155 -9.62 -15.34 11.28
N SER A 156 -8.99 -14.50 10.46
CA SER A 156 -8.02 -14.98 9.46
C SER A 156 -6.74 -14.16 9.57
N LYS A 157 -5.58 -14.80 9.51
CA LYS A 157 -4.29 -14.09 9.42
C LYS A 157 -4.15 -13.50 8.03
N TRP A 158 -4.69 -12.30 7.84
CA TRP A 158 -4.65 -11.61 6.55
C TRP A 158 -3.21 -11.26 6.16
N SER A 159 -2.86 -11.44 4.89
CA SER A 159 -1.54 -11.16 4.34
C SER A 159 -1.54 -10.00 3.34
N THR A 160 -2.62 -9.83 2.61
CA THR A 160 -2.72 -8.82 1.57
C THR A 160 -4.16 -8.38 1.34
N VAL A 161 -4.31 -7.16 0.84
CA VAL A 161 -5.58 -6.63 0.33
C VAL A 161 -5.30 -5.78 -0.91
N THR A 162 -6.23 -5.76 -1.85
CA THR A 162 -6.22 -4.87 -3.00
C THR A 162 -7.62 -4.36 -3.30
N LEU A 163 -7.70 -3.10 -3.77
CA LEU A 163 -8.90 -2.46 -4.29
C LEU A 163 -8.73 -2.22 -5.79
N ASN A 164 -9.86 -2.21 -6.51
CA ASN A 164 -9.89 -1.63 -7.85
C ASN A 164 -9.91 -0.09 -7.80
N SER A 165 -9.81 0.55 -8.96
CA SER A 165 -9.78 2.02 -9.10
C SER A 165 -11.03 2.73 -8.58
N LEU A 166 -12.18 2.06 -8.54
CA LEU A 166 -13.44 2.60 -8.04
C LEU A 166 -13.64 2.36 -6.52
N GLY A 167 -12.84 1.48 -5.88
CA GLY A 167 -12.98 1.13 -4.48
C GLY A 167 -14.19 0.22 -4.18
N ASP A 168 -14.90 -0.25 -5.19
CA ASP A 168 -16.09 -1.10 -5.03
C ASP A 168 -15.76 -2.60 -5.03
N GLN A 169 -14.65 -3.00 -5.65
CA GLN A 169 -14.16 -4.37 -5.66
C GLN A 169 -12.93 -4.51 -4.77
N ILE A 170 -12.98 -5.47 -3.87
CA ILE A 170 -11.93 -5.72 -2.89
C ILE A 170 -11.58 -7.20 -2.90
N ILE A 171 -10.29 -7.51 -2.93
CA ILE A 171 -9.78 -8.87 -2.78
C ILE A 171 -8.84 -8.90 -1.59
N ALA A 172 -9.02 -9.87 -0.70
CA ALA A 172 -8.15 -10.08 0.44
C ALA A 172 -7.72 -11.54 0.56
N GLY A 173 -6.43 -11.76 0.75
CA GLY A 173 -5.82 -13.07 0.92
C GLY A 173 -5.31 -13.28 2.34
N ALA A 174 -5.56 -14.47 2.89
CA ALA A 174 -5.08 -14.87 4.21
C ALA A 174 -3.99 -15.94 4.12
N GLN A 175 -3.10 -15.96 5.11
CA GLN A 175 -2.04 -16.99 5.22
C GLN A 175 -2.61 -18.42 5.32
N SER A 176 -3.82 -18.57 5.84
CA SER A 176 -4.54 -19.86 5.90
C SER A 176 -5.08 -20.36 4.56
N GLY A 177 -4.82 -19.65 3.45
CA GLY A 177 -5.32 -19.98 2.12
C GLY A 177 -6.74 -19.51 1.84
N ALA A 178 -7.37 -18.76 2.74
CA ALA A 178 -8.67 -18.15 2.50
C ALA A 178 -8.51 -16.93 1.56
N LEU A 179 -9.30 -16.90 0.48
CA LEU A 179 -9.47 -15.76 -0.39
C LEU A 179 -10.88 -15.23 -0.22
N ARG A 180 -11.01 -13.93 0.04
CA ARG A 180 -12.29 -13.24 0.16
C ARG A 180 -12.39 -12.14 -0.88
N THR A 181 -13.58 -12.00 -1.45
CA THR A 181 -13.89 -10.94 -2.42
C THR A 181 -15.15 -10.20 -2.02
N SER A 182 -15.16 -8.90 -2.20
CA SER A 182 -16.34 -8.06 -2.15
C SER A 182 -16.49 -7.34 -3.49
N VAL A 183 -17.71 -7.10 -3.95
CA VAL A 183 -18.04 -6.34 -5.17
C VAL A 183 -18.97 -5.18 -4.87
N ASN A 184 -19.09 -4.78 -3.61
CA ASN A 184 -19.99 -3.73 -3.13
C ASN A 184 -19.36 -2.97 -1.95
N SER A 185 -18.11 -2.54 -2.12
CA SER A 185 -17.36 -1.73 -1.16
C SER A 185 -17.33 -2.33 0.25
N GLY A 186 -17.17 -3.66 0.35
CA GLY A 186 -17.07 -4.35 1.64
C GLY A 186 -18.39 -4.64 2.34
N SER A 187 -19.55 -4.30 1.75
CA SER A 187 -20.87 -4.53 2.36
C SER A 187 -21.18 -6.01 2.50
N THR A 188 -20.79 -6.82 1.51
CA THR A 188 -20.85 -8.28 1.58
C THR A 188 -19.57 -8.93 1.08
N TRP A 189 -19.27 -10.12 1.58
CA TRP A 189 -18.07 -10.85 1.26
C TRP A 189 -18.35 -12.29 0.87
N SER A 190 -17.75 -12.75 -0.22
CA SER A 190 -17.77 -14.13 -0.67
C SER A 190 -16.43 -14.80 -0.41
N GLN A 191 -16.46 -16.01 0.13
CA GLN A 191 -15.27 -16.85 0.20
C GLN A 191 -15.06 -17.53 -1.15
N ARG A 192 -13.83 -17.46 -1.67
CA ARG A 192 -13.40 -18.22 -2.83
C ARG A 192 -12.65 -19.45 -2.34
N THR A 193 -13.21 -20.60 -2.54
CA THR A 193 -12.55 -21.90 -2.30
C THR A 193 -11.76 -22.29 -3.53
N ARG A 194 -10.62 -22.94 -3.33
CA ARG A 194 -9.89 -23.57 -4.42
C ARG A 194 -10.81 -24.58 -5.09
N ILE A 195 -11.05 -24.46 -6.39
CA ILE A 195 -11.63 -25.55 -7.17
C ILE A 195 -10.54 -26.62 -7.21
N ALA A 196 -10.76 -27.75 -6.54
CA ALA A 196 -9.91 -28.91 -6.70
C ALA A 196 -10.06 -29.39 -8.16
N ASN A 197 -8.97 -29.38 -8.91
CA ASN A 197 -8.91 -30.08 -10.20
C ASN A 197 -8.86 -31.57 -9.96
#